data_dad521b5c9e8239dea7d880ea6a4cf2e
#
_entry.id   dad521b5c9e8239dea7d880ea6a4cf2e
#
_cell.length_a   1.000
_cell.length_b   1.000
_cell.length_c   1.000
_cell.angle_alpha   90.00
_cell.angle_beta   90.00
_cell.angle_gamma   90.00
#
_symmetry.space_group_name_H-M   'P 1'
#
loop_
_entity.id
_entity.type
_entity.pdbx_description
1 polymer ?
#
loop_
_entity_poly.entity_id
_entity_poly.type
_entity_poly.pdbx_seq_one_letter_code
_entity_poly.pdbx_strand_id
1 'polypeptide(L)'
;STTTSPIIYSNAARFSMGQIVATPGALQLLQETGFSAAALLARHLQYDWGDLCKDDAALNAMALTDGSRIMSVYRLVDAEKLKTTPRAKRPDFPTVWVITDATNEDGKRECTTLLLPGDY
;
A
#
# COMPACT_ATOMS: atom_id res chain seq x y z
N SER A 1 4.51 -16.53 -22.30
CA SER A 1 4.70 -16.24 -21.88
C SER A 1 5.21 -15.88 -21.26
N THR A 2 5.31 -15.72 -21.31
CA THR A 2 5.83 -15.39 -20.90
C THR A 2 6.25 -15.17 -20.00
N THR A 3 6.06 -15.25 -19.91
CA THR A 3 6.69 -14.98 -19.30
C THR A 3 6.97 -15.20 -17.94
N THR A 4 7.66 -15.38 -17.43
CA THR A 4 8.33 -15.57 -16.16
C THR A 4 7.80 -14.62 -15.10
N SER A 5 7.49 -13.41 -15.48
CA SER A 5 6.94 -12.42 -14.55
C SER A 5 5.68 -12.89 -13.86
N PRO A 6 4.71 -13.51 -14.55
CA PRO A 6 3.52 -14.01 -13.88
C PRO A 6 3.83 -15.03 -12.78
N ILE A 7 4.83 -15.84 -12.98
CA ILE A 7 5.20 -16.85 -12.00
C ILE A 7 5.75 -16.20 -10.74
N ILE A 8 6.58 -15.18 -10.89
CA ILE A 8 7.15 -14.46 -9.77
C ILE A 8 6.06 -13.76 -8.98
N TYR A 9 5.15 -13.11 -9.69
CA TYR A 9 4.05 -12.39 -9.03
C TYR A 9 3.12 -13.34 -8.30
N SER A 10 2.81 -14.48 -8.87
CA SER A 10 1.90 -15.43 -8.22
C SER A 10 2.46 -15.97 -6.91
N ASN A 11 3.77 -16.04 -6.77
CA ASN A 11 4.39 -16.48 -5.53
C ASN A 11 4.44 -15.39 -4.46
N ALA A 12 4.47 -14.13 -4.88
CA ALA A 12 4.58 -12.99 -3.96
C ALA A 12 3.25 -12.33 -3.67
N ALA A 13 2.38 -12.26 -4.68
CA ALA A 13 1.11 -11.55 -4.56
C ALA A 13 0.10 -12.37 -3.76
N ARG A 14 -0.53 -11.71 -2.78
CA ARG A 14 -1.53 -12.35 -1.93
C ARG A 14 -2.95 -11.91 -2.24
N PHE A 15 -3.10 -10.93 -3.10
CA PHE A 15 -4.38 -10.45 -3.61
C PHE A 15 -4.12 -9.69 -4.89
N SER A 16 -5.19 -9.44 -5.66
CA SER A 16 -5.06 -8.72 -6.92
C SER A 16 -5.11 -7.22 -6.66
N MET A 17 -4.20 -6.46 -7.28
CA MET A 17 -4.19 -5.01 -7.19
C MET A 17 -4.98 -4.32 -8.30
N GLY A 18 -5.30 -5.04 -9.38
CA GLY A 18 -5.93 -4.42 -10.53
C GLY A 18 -5.01 -3.40 -11.19
N GLN A 19 -5.59 -2.33 -11.73
CA GLN A 19 -4.85 -1.25 -12.35
C GLN A 19 -4.19 -0.40 -11.28
N ILE A 20 -2.93 -0.04 -11.50
CA ILE A 20 -2.19 0.78 -10.54
C ILE A 20 -2.19 2.22 -11.01
N VAL A 21 -2.63 3.13 -10.14
CA VAL A 21 -2.64 4.56 -10.40
C VAL A 21 -2.02 5.30 -9.22
N ALA A 22 -1.59 6.52 -9.46
CA ALA A 22 -1.00 7.35 -8.42
C ALA A 22 -1.38 8.81 -8.66
N THR A 23 -1.62 9.54 -7.56
CA THR A 23 -1.87 10.97 -7.68
C THR A 23 -0.55 11.68 -7.99
N PRO A 24 -0.61 12.84 -8.67
CA PRO A 24 0.61 13.61 -8.95
C PRO A 24 1.38 13.96 -7.69
N GLY A 25 0.70 14.31 -6.60
CA GLY A 25 1.34 14.62 -5.33
C GLY A 25 2.10 13.44 -4.76
N ALA A 26 1.51 12.24 -4.84
CA ALA A 26 2.18 11.03 -4.35
C ALA A 26 3.43 10.74 -5.17
N LEU A 27 3.36 10.85 -6.50
CA LEU A 27 4.52 10.62 -7.37
C LEU A 27 5.64 11.62 -7.06
N GLN A 28 5.29 12.89 -6.88
CA GLN A 28 6.27 13.92 -6.55
C GLN A 28 6.94 13.64 -5.21
N LEU A 29 6.16 13.28 -4.20
CA LEU A 29 6.71 13.00 -2.86
C LEU A 29 7.64 11.79 -2.89
N LEU A 30 7.28 10.75 -3.61
CA LEU A 30 8.13 9.57 -3.77
C LEU A 30 9.45 9.95 -4.43
N GLN A 31 9.40 10.80 -5.46
CA GLN A 31 10.60 11.25 -6.15
C GLN A 31 11.48 12.07 -5.21
N GLU A 32 10.89 12.99 -4.45
CA GLU A 32 11.64 13.87 -3.53
C GLU A 32 12.29 13.10 -2.40
N THR A 33 11.65 12.04 -1.92
CA THR A 33 12.15 11.26 -0.80
C THR A 33 13.02 10.09 -1.23
N GLY A 34 13.06 9.78 -2.52
CA GLY A 34 13.85 8.66 -3.05
C GLY A 34 13.24 7.29 -2.82
N PHE A 35 11.97 7.23 -2.42
CA PHE A 35 11.28 5.94 -2.22
C PHE A 35 10.68 5.45 -3.52
N SER A 36 10.70 4.12 -3.71
CA SER A 36 10.19 3.47 -4.90
C SER A 36 8.73 3.09 -4.73
N ALA A 37 7.88 3.52 -5.67
CA ALA A 37 6.49 3.10 -5.70
C ALA A 37 6.38 1.58 -5.80
N ALA A 38 7.23 0.97 -6.64
CA ALA A 38 7.22 -0.49 -6.81
C ALA A 38 7.56 -1.21 -5.50
N ALA A 39 8.49 -0.67 -4.72
CA ALA A 39 8.85 -1.27 -3.43
C ALA A 39 7.69 -1.19 -2.44
N LEU A 40 6.98 -0.06 -2.41
CA LEU A 40 5.81 0.09 -1.54
C LEU A 40 4.68 -0.85 -1.96
N LEU A 41 4.44 -1.00 -3.27
CA LEU A 41 3.42 -1.91 -3.77
C LEU A 41 3.77 -3.36 -3.43
N ALA A 42 5.04 -3.73 -3.50
CA ALA A 42 5.48 -5.06 -3.13
C ALA A 42 5.23 -5.35 -1.66
N ARG A 43 5.46 -4.37 -0.78
CA ARG A 43 5.16 -4.49 0.64
C ARG A 43 3.67 -4.67 0.87
N HIS A 44 2.87 -3.86 0.20
CA HIS A 44 1.40 -3.91 0.29
C HIS A 44 0.87 -5.30 -0.09
N LEU A 45 1.39 -5.88 -1.17
CA LEU A 45 0.99 -7.19 -1.65
C LEU A 45 1.35 -8.32 -0.69
N GLN A 46 2.31 -8.12 0.19
CA GLN A 46 2.76 -9.14 1.12
C GLN A 46 2.27 -8.89 2.54
N TYR A 47 1.22 -8.08 2.68
CA TYR A 47 0.56 -7.80 3.96
C TYR A 47 1.42 -6.95 4.90
N ASP A 48 2.41 -6.24 4.37
CA ASP A 48 3.17 -5.26 5.14
C ASP A 48 2.45 -3.92 5.00
N TRP A 49 1.56 -3.65 5.95
CA TRP A 49 0.68 -2.47 5.90
C TRP A 49 1.37 -1.18 6.35
N GLY A 50 2.65 -1.24 6.67
CA GLY A 50 3.39 -0.06 7.11
C GLY A 50 3.01 0.36 8.51
N ASP A 51 2.78 1.66 8.70
CA ASP A 51 2.50 2.25 10.01
C ASP A 51 1.01 2.26 10.32
N LEU A 52 0.36 1.13 10.14
CA LEU A 52 -1.07 0.99 10.40
C LEU A 52 -1.30 0.53 11.83
N CYS A 53 -2.33 1.05 12.51
CA CYS A 53 -2.65 0.60 13.86
C CYS A 53 -3.24 -0.81 13.84
N LYS A 54 -3.27 -1.46 15.01
CA LYS A 54 -3.75 -2.83 15.11
C LYS A 54 -5.19 -3.00 14.65
N ASP A 55 -6.05 -2.04 14.98
CA ASP A 55 -7.47 -2.13 14.60
C ASP A 55 -7.64 -2.06 13.08
N ASP A 56 -6.91 -1.15 12.44
CA ASP A 56 -6.98 -1.04 10.99
C ASP A 56 -6.30 -2.22 10.29
N ALA A 57 -5.24 -2.75 10.87
CA ALA A 57 -4.60 -3.96 10.34
C ALA A 57 -5.57 -5.16 10.42
N ALA A 58 -6.36 -5.24 11.49
CA ALA A 58 -7.37 -6.28 11.60
C ALA A 58 -8.45 -6.14 10.54
N LEU A 59 -8.83 -4.90 10.20
CA LEU A 59 -9.77 -4.66 9.11
C LEU A 59 -9.21 -5.12 7.76
N ASN A 60 -7.92 -4.90 7.52
CA ASN A 60 -7.27 -5.41 6.31
C ASN A 60 -7.30 -6.94 6.26
N ALA A 61 -7.05 -7.59 7.39
CA ALA A 61 -7.10 -9.05 7.45
C ALA A 61 -8.49 -9.58 7.12
N MET A 62 -9.53 -8.92 7.63
CA MET A 62 -10.90 -9.26 7.29
C MET A 62 -11.20 -8.99 5.82
N ALA A 63 -10.65 -7.91 5.27
CA ALA A 63 -10.85 -7.52 3.88
C ALA A 63 -10.34 -8.59 2.92
N LEU A 64 -9.31 -9.33 3.27
CA LEU A 64 -8.78 -10.41 2.44
C LEU A 64 -9.83 -11.52 2.25
N THR A 65 -10.72 -11.68 3.20
CA THR A 65 -11.79 -12.70 3.14
C THR A 65 -13.09 -12.10 2.63
N ASP A 66 -13.49 -10.92 3.11
CA ASP A 66 -14.81 -10.36 2.77
C ASP A 66 -14.81 -9.46 1.55
N GLY A 67 -13.65 -9.18 0.97
CA GLY A 67 -13.56 -8.38 -0.25
C GLY A 67 -13.60 -6.87 -0.04
N SER A 68 -13.49 -6.39 1.19
CA SER A 68 -13.43 -4.95 1.47
C SER A 68 -12.12 -4.36 0.98
N ARG A 69 -12.03 -3.03 0.95
CA ARG A 69 -10.81 -2.37 0.51
C ARG A 69 -9.65 -2.64 1.48
N ILE A 70 -8.44 -2.60 0.93
CA ILE A 70 -7.21 -2.84 1.69
C ILE A 70 -6.39 -1.56 1.66
N MET A 71 -5.86 -1.13 2.80
CA MET A 71 -5.12 0.11 2.91
C MET A 71 -3.80 -0.08 3.65
N SER A 72 -2.74 0.51 3.12
CA SER A 72 -1.44 0.60 3.80
C SER A 72 -1.05 2.06 4.02
N VAL A 73 -0.28 2.31 5.06
CA VAL A 73 0.22 3.65 5.40
C VAL A 73 1.74 3.57 5.48
N TYR A 74 2.43 4.22 4.54
CA TYR A 74 3.89 4.18 4.49
C TYR A 74 4.47 5.54 4.83
N ARG A 75 5.25 5.59 5.92
CA ARG A 75 6.02 6.79 6.27
C ARG A 75 7.33 6.73 5.51
N LEU A 76 7.64 7.78 4.74
CA LEU A 76 8.79 7.79 3.84
C LEU A 76 10.05 8.26 4.57
N VAL A 77 10.44 7.50 5.56
CA VAL A 77 11.66 7.70 6.35
C VAL A 77 12.30 6.33 6.56
N ASP A 78 13.57 6.33 6.97
CA ASP A 78 14.21 5.05 7.21
C ASP A 78 13.59 4.33 8.41
N ALA A 79 13.75 3.01 8.41
CA ALA A 79 13.09 2.15 9.40
C ALA A 79 13.54 2.46 10.84
N GLU A 80 14.81 2.84 11.02
CA GLU A 80 15.34 3.16 12.32
C GLU A 80 14.69 4.41 12.90
N LYS A 81 14.57 5.45 12.07
CA LYS A 81 13.94 6.68 12.48
C LYS A 81 12.46 6.49 12.83
N LEU A 82 11.78 5.69 12.03
CA LEU A 82 10.38 5.37 12.27
C LEU A 82 10.21 4.65 13.60
N LYS A 83 11.06 3.66 13.84
CA LYS A 83 11.02 2.82 15.04
C LYS A 83 11.24 3.62 16.31
N THR A 84 12.12 4.63 16.27
CA THR A 84 12.47 5.44 17.43
C THR A 84 11.55 6.64 17.62
N THR A 85 10.63 6.88 16.70
CA THR A 85 9.70 8.01 16.79
C THR A 85 8.39 7.56 17.42
N PRO A 86 7.88 8.27 18.44
CA PRO A 86 6.59 7.94 19.03
C PRO A 86 5.48 7.94 17.98
N ARG A 87 4.56 7.00 18.09
CA ARG A 87 3.49 6.84 17.11
C ARG A 87 2.71 8.14 16.87
N ALA A 88 2.47 8.91 17.92
CA ALA A 88 1.71 10.16 17.82
C ALA A 88 2.40 11.20 16.94
N LYS A 89 3.72 11.09 16.75
CA LYS A 89 4.48 12.05 15.94
C LYS A 89 4.76 11.55 14.53
N ARG A 90 4.48 10.28 14.24
CA ARG A 90 4.75 9.69 12.93
C ARG A 90 3.95 10.34 11.79
N PRO A 91 2.72 10.83 12.00
CA PRO A 91 1.99 11.49 10.92
C PRO A 91 2.66 12.73 10.35
N ASP A 92 3.62 13.31 11.07
CA ASP A 92 4.40 14.46 10.57
C ASP A 92 5.41 14.09 9.50
N PHE A 93 5.73 12.80 9.37
CA PHE A 93 6.64 12.33 8.32
C PHE A 93 5.95 12.37 6.96
N PRO A 94 6.73 12.50 5.87
CA PRO A 94 6.17 12.30 4.53
C PRO A 94 5.47 10.95 4.46
N THR A 95 4.23 10.93 3.99
CA THR A 95 3.39 9.73 4.05
C THR A 95 2.70 9.51 2.71
N VAL A 96 2.68 8.26 2.27
CA VAL A 96 1.89 7.80 1.12
C VAL A 96 0.97 6.69 1.60
N TRP A 97 -0.30 6.78 1.21
CA TRP A 97 -1.26 5.70 1.41
C TRP A 97 -1.34 4.85 0.14
N VAL A 98 -1.50 3.56 0.31
CA VAL A 98 -1.76 2.64 -0.80
C VAL A 98 -3.10 1.98 -0.52
N ILE A 99 -4.08 2.23 -1.37
CA ILE A 99 -5.43 1.71 -1.18
C ILE A 99 -5.82 0.85 -2.38
N THR A 100 -6.20 -0.40 -2.11
CA THR A 100 -6.74 -1.29 -3.13
C THR A 100 -8.25 -1.34 -2.96
N ASP A 101 -8.98 -1.13 -4.05
CA ASP A 101 -10.43 -1.10 -4.06
C ASP A 101 -11.03 -2.40 -3.50
N ALA A 102 -12.23 -2.30 -2.97
CA ALA A 102 -13.03 -3.45 -2.63
C ALA A 102 -13.35 -4.25 -3.89
N THR A 103 -13.68 -5.52 -3.71
CA THR A 103 -14.08 -6.35 -4.84
C THR A 103 -15.40 -5.86 -5.42
N ASN A 104 -15.50 -5.92 -6.75
CA ASN A 104 -16.72 -5.59 -7.47
C ASN A 104 -17.66 -6.81 -7.55
N GLU A 105 -18.72 -6.70 -8.35
CA GLU A 105 -19.70 -7.78 -8.52
C GLU A 105 -19.07 -9.06 -9.04
N ASP A 106 -17.98 -8.94 -9.80
CA ASP A 106 -17.27 -10.08 -10.36
C ASP A 106 -16.22 -10.66 -9.40
N GLY A 107 -16.13 -10.12 -8.19
CA GLY A 107 -15.13 -10.54 -7.22
C GLY A 107 -13.74 -10.02 -7.52
N LYS A 108 -13.61 -8.96 -8.33
CA LYS A 108 -12.33 -8.41 -8.74
C LYS A 108 -12.08 -7.04 -8.13
N ARG A 109 -10.83 -6.80 -7.77
CA ARG A 109 -10.38 -5.48 -7.31
C ARG A 109 -9.88 -4.73 -8.54
N GLU A 110 -10.50 -3.59 -8.83
CA GLU A 110 -10.26 -2.90 -10.10
C GLU A 110 -9.03 -2.02 -10.10
N CYS A 111 -8.65 -1.49 -8.94
CA CYS A 111 -7.63 -0.46 -8.89
C CYS A 111 -6.91 -0.42 -7.56
N THR A 112 -5.62 -0.09 -7.61
CA THR A 112 -4.81 0.24 -6.42
C THR A 112 -4.24 1.62 -6.65
N THR A 113 -4.45 2.52 -5.68
CA THR A 113 -4.05 3.91 -5.78
C THR A 113 -2.99 4.25 -4.75
N LEU A 114 -1.91 4.93 -5.21
CA LEU A 114 -0.96 5.57 -4.30
C LEU A 114 -1.38 7.04 -4.21
N LEU A 115 -1.59 7.53 -2.99
CA LEU A 115 -2.08 8.90 -2.80
C LEU A 115 -1.54 9.47 -1.51
N LEU A 116 -1.60 10.80 -1.41
CA LEU A 116 -1.29 11.48 -0.15
C LEU A 116 -2.53 11.47 0.74
N PRO A 117 -2.35 11.51 2.08
CA PRO A 117 -3.50 11.61 2.97
C PRO A 117 -4.43 12.77 2.63
N GLY A 118 -3.85 13.89 2.17
CA GLY A 118 -4.64 15.06 1.77
C GLY A 118 -5.41 14.90 0.47
N ASP A 119 -5.09 13.90 -0.33
CA ASP A 119 -5.80 13.61 -1.59
C ASP A 119 -7.06 12.78 -1.37
N TYR A 120 -7.21 12.24 -0.19
CA TYR A 120 -8.33 11.32 0.10
C TYR A 120 -9.62 12.10 0.45
#